data_fd304793d2b34f0da6f60f773709fe9a
#
_entry.id   fd304793d2b34f0da6f60f773709fe9a
#
_cell.length_a   1.000
_cell.length_b   1.000
_cell.length_c   1.000
_cell.angle_alpha   90.00
_cell.angle_beta   90.00
_cell.angle_gamma   90.00
#
_symmetry.space_group_name_H-M   'P 1'
#
loop_
_entity.id
_entity.type
_entity.pdbx_description
1 polymer ?
#
loop_
_entity_poly.entity_id
_entity_poly.type
_entity_poly.pdbx_seq_one_letter_code
_entity_poly.pdbx_strand_id
1 'polypeptide(L)'
;MARYFMHLRDSIDELLDPEGQEFASMEELRKWVMFTVRDLLAADIRNGLIDFRYRIDAEDEAGAIVYTLAFKHALSIIPEPI
;
A
#
# COMPACT_ATOMS: atom_id res chain seq x y z
N MET A 1 -16.82 -2.41 -13.35
CA MET A 1 -15.68 -2.47 -12.41
C MET A 1 -14.39 -2.39 -13.18
N ALA A 2 -13.39 -1.76 -12.60
CA ALA A 2 -12.09 -1.64 -13.23
C ALA A 2 -11.04 -2.44 -12.45
N ARG A 3 -10.05 -2.96 -13.17
CA ARG A 3 -8.96 -3.74 -12.59
C ARG A 3 -7.76 -2.84 -12.32
N TYR A 4 -7.19 -3.02 -11.14
CA TYR A 4 -6.01 -2.29 -10.71
C TYR A 4 -4.97 -3.25 -10.16
N PHE A 5 -3.71 -2.87 -10.28
CA PHE A 5 -2.57 -3.68 -9.83
C PHE A 5 -1.87 -2.93 -8.71
N MET A 6 -1.76 -3.57 -7.55
CA MET A 6 -1.18 -2.96 -6.36
C MET A 6 0.26 -3.44 -6.18
N HIS A 7 1.20 -2.60 -6.57
CA HIS A 7 2.63 -2.92 -6.50
C HIS A 7 3.23 -2.40 -5.20
N LEU A 8 3.97 -3.26 -4.52
CA LEU A 8 4.71 -2.88 -3.32
C LEU A 8 6.11 -2.46 -3.73
N ARG A 9 6.50 -1.24 -3.39
CA ARG A 9 7.79 -0.68 -3.79
C ARG A 9 8.49 0.04 -2.66
N ASP A 10 9.84 0.00 -2.68
CA ASP A 10 10.67 0.95 -1.97
C ASP A 10 11.60 1.64 -3.00
N SER A 11 12.70 2.28 -2.55
CA SER A 11 13.59 2.98 -3.46
C SER A 11 14.50 2.04 -4.29
N ILE A 12 14.57 0.76 -3.94
CA ILE A 12 15.51 -0.20 -4.53
C ILE A 12 14.77 -1.37 -5.15
N ASP A 13 13.78 -1.92 -4.44
CA ASP A 13 13.09 -3.16 -4.80
C ASP A 13 11.62 -2.92 -5.09
N GLU A 14 11.05 -3.86 -5.83
CA GLU A 14 9.61 -3.88 -6.05
C GLU A 14 9.09 -5.32 -6.07
N LEU A 15 7.88 -5.49 -5.53
CA LEU A 15 7.12 -6.71 -5.63
C LEU A 15 5.85 -6.39 -6.41
N LEU A 16 5.81 -6.88 -7.64
CA LEU A 16 4.72 -6.58 -8.57
C LEU A 16 3.54 -7.52 -8.33
N ASP A 17 2.34 -6.96 -8.47
CA ASP A 17 1.09 -7.71 -8.44
C ASP A 17 0.75 -8.14 -9.86
N PRO A 18 0.87 -9.43 -10.20
CA PRO A 18 0.67 -9.88 -11.58
C PRO A 18 -0.79 -10.05 -11.98
N GLU A 19 -1.68 -10.18 -11.02
CA GLU A 19 -3.08 -10.53 -11.29
C GLU A 19 -4.02 -9.34 -11.17
N GLY A 20 -3.75 -8.44 -10.23
CA GLY A 20 -4.61 -7.32 -9.96
C GLY A 20 -5.89 -7.71 -9.25
N GLN A 21 -6.75 -6.72 -9.04
CA GLN A 21 -8.03 -6.88 -8.40
C GLN A 21 -9.00 -5.85 -8.93
N GLU A 22 -10.27 -6.24 -9.05
CA GLU A 22 -11.32 -5.33 -9.51
C GLU A 22 -11.92 -4.56 -8.35
N PHE A 23 -12.21 -3.27 -8.59
CA PHE A 23 -12.87 -2.39 -7.63
C PHE A 23 -13.99 -1.63 -8.33
N ALA A 24 -15.10 -1.43 -7.61
CA ALA A 24 -16.23 -0.68 -8.11
C ALA A 24 -15.98 0.83 -8.13
N SER A 25 -15.07 1.32 -7.29
CA SER A 25 -14.77 2.75 -7.17
C SER A 25 -13.38 2.98 -6.64
N MET A 26 -12.87 4.20 -6.83
CA MET A 26 -11.60 4.62 -6.24
C MET A 26 -11.67 4.66 -4.71
N GLU A 27 -12.84 4.95 -4.15
CA GLU A 27 -13.02 4.93 -2.69
C GLU A 27 -12.78 3.52 -2.14
N GLU A 28 -13.33 2.50 -2.77
CA GLU A 28 -13.10 1.11 -2.37
C GLU A 28 -11.63 0.73 -2.50
N LEU A 29 -10.97 1.14 -3.59
CA LEU A 29 -9.55 0.89 -3.78
C LEU A 29 -8.72 1.51 -2.65
N ARG A 30 -8.96 2.76 -2.31
CA ARG A 30 -8.23 3.44 -1.23
C ARG A 30 -8.41 2.76 0.12
N LYS A 31 -9.64 2.35 0.43
CA LYS A 31 -9.93 1.62 1.68
C LYS A 31 -9.17 0.30 1.73
N TRP A 32 -9.16 -0.41 0.61
CA TRP A 32 -8.45 -1.69 0.51
C TRP A 32 -6.94 -1.52 0.70
N VAL A 33 -6.35 -0.51 0.05
CA VAL A 33 -4.92 -0.22 0.17
C VAL A 33 -4.58 0.16 1.61
N MET A 34 -5.37 1.02 2.24
CA MET A 34 -5.15 1.42 3.64
C MET A 34 -5.20 0.22 4.58
N PHE A 35 -6.21 -0.63 4.43
CA PHE A 35 -6.34 -1.85 5.23
C PHE A 35 -5.14 -2.77 5.03
N THR A 36 -4.73 -2.97 3.78
CA THR A 36 -3.62 -3.87 3.45
C THR A 36 -2.30 -3.37 4.03
N VAL A 37 -2.00 -2.08 3.92
CA VAL A 37 -0.78 -1.51 4.50
C VAL A 37 -0.79 -1.66 6.01
N ARG A 38 -1.90 -1.38 6.68
CA ARG A 38 -2.02 -1.55 8.14
C ARG A 38 -1.86 -3.01 8.56
N ASP A 39 -2.37 -3.94 7.76
CA ASP A 39 -2.22 -5.38 8.02
C ASP A 39 -0.76 -5.81 7.90
N LEU A 40 -0.06 -5.34 6.89
CA LEU A 40 1.37 -5.60 6.71
C LEU A 40 2.20 -5.02 7.87
N LEU A 41 1.91 -3.80 8.28
CA LEU A 41 2.58 -3.17 9.42
C LEU A 41 2.32 -3.92 10.72
N ALA A 42 1.11 -4.41 10.93
CA ALA A 42 0.78 -5.20 12.10
C ALA A 42 1.60 -6.50 12.16
N ALA A 43 1.79 -7.15 11.03
CA ALA A 43 2.63 -8.35 10.95
C ALA A 43 4.10 -8.03 11.26
N ASP A 44 4.62 -6.91 10.77
CA ASP A 44 5.98 -6.46 11.05
C ASP A 44 6.17 -6.15 12.54
N ILE A 45 5.21 -5.49 13.16
CA ILE A 45 5.26 -5.16 14.59
C ILE A 45 5.38 -6.40 15.45
N ARG A 46 4.70 -7.48 15.09
CA ARG A 46 4.81 -8.77 15.82
C ARG A 46 6.22 -9.32 15.81
N ASN A 47 7.01 -8.96 14.81
CA ASN A 47 8.42 -9.33 14.69
C ASN A 47 9.36 -8.25 15.23
N GLY A 48 8.82 -7.23 15.88
CA GLY A 48 9.58 -6.18 16.51
C GLY A 48 10.12 -5.12 15.54
N LEU A 49 9.50 -4.99 14.36
CA LEU A 49 9.96 -4.09 13.32
C LEU A 49 8.82 -3.21 12.82
N ILE A 50 9.12 -1.95 12.51
CA ILE A 50 8.27 -1.10 11.68
C ILE A 50 9.14 -0.61 10.52
N ASP A 51 8.76 -0.96 9.29
CA ASP A 51 9.50 -0.55 8.11
C ASP A 51 8.66 0.43 7.28
N PHE A 52 9.03 1.71 7.31
CA PHE A 52 8.35 2.77 6.58
C PHE A 52 8.95 3.10 5.22
N ARG A 53 9.89 2.27 4.74
CA ARG A 53 10.51 2.51 3.43
C ARG A 53 9.61 2.19 2.25
N TYR A 54 8.54 1.44 2.49
CA TYR A 54 7.66 0.93 1.45
C TYR A 54 6.48 1.85 1.17
N ARG A 55 5.93 1.67 -0.02
CA ARG A 55 4.66 2.24 -0.46
C ARG A 55 3.92 1.23 -1.32
N ILE A 56 2.61 1.40 -1.44
CA ILE A 56 1.83 0.71 -2.46
C ILE A 56 1.49 1.72 -3.55
N ASP A 57 1.80 1.36 -4.79
CA ASP A 57 1.37 2.07 -5.99
C ASP A 57 0.26 1.27 -6.66
N ALA A 58 -0.92 1.85 -6.80
CA ALA A 58 -2.01 1.26 -7.54
C ALA A 58 -1.96 1.76 -8.98
N GLU A 59 -1.85 0.85 -9.94
CA GLU A 59 -1.81 1.15 -11.35
C GLU A 59 -3.05 0.63 -12.04
N ASP A 60 -3.53 1.38 -13.05
CA ASP A 60 -4.61 0.91 -13.90
C ASP A 60 -4.07 -0.06 -14.98
N GLU A 61 -4.96 -0.54 -15.84
CA GLU A 61 -4.58 -1.49 -16.89
C GLU A 61 -3.65 -0.89 -17.95
N ALA A 62 -3.60 0.44 -18.04
CA ALA A 62 -2.67 1.16 -18.94
C ALA A 62 -1.31 1.41 -18.30
N GLY A 63 -1.12 1.01 -17.03
CA GLY A 63 0.13 1.22 -16.31
C GLY A 63 0.26 2.59 -15.68
N ALA A 64 -0.80 3.39 -15.64
CA ALA A 64 -0.79 4.68 -14.97
C ALA A 64 -1.02 4.52 -13.48
N ILE A 65 -0.19 5.17 -12.65
CA ILE A 65 -0.39 5.18 -11.20
C ILE A 65 -1.58 6.08 -10.88
N VAL A 66 -2.62 5.50 -10.27
CA VAL A 66 -3.84 6.23 -9.92
C VAL A 66 -3.93 6.54 -8.44
N TYR A 67 -3.15 5.87 -7.60
CA TYR A 67 -3.10 6.10 -6.17
C TYR A 67 -1.80 5.55 -5.59
N THR A 68 -1.23 6.27 -4.63
CA THR A 68 -0.06 5.82 -3.88
C THR A 68 -0.29 6.04 -2.40
N LEU A 69 0.04 5.05 -1.59
CA LEU A 69 0.05 5.17 -0.14
C LEU A 69 1.42 4.76 0.39
N ALA A 70 2.15 5.72 0.96
CA ALA A 70 3.37 5.42 1.69
C ALA A 70 3.00 4.81 3.05
N PHE A 71 3.74 3.81 3.49
CA PHE A 71 3.46 3.11 4.75
C PHE A 71 3.42 4.06 5.94
N LYS A 72 4.31 5.05 5.98
CA LYS A 72 4.33 6.06 7.06
C LYS A 72 3.05 6.89 7.16
N HIS A 73 2.26 6.96 6.10
CA HIS A 73 1.01 7.72 6.08
C HIS A 73 -0.22 6.88 6.43
N ALA A 74 -0.03 5.57 6.67
CA ALA A 74 -1.14 4.67 7.00
C ALA A 74 -1.52 4.69 8.48
N LEU A 75 -0.68 5.27 9.34
CA LEU A 75 -0.92 5.33 10.78
C LEU A 75 -0.26 6.56 11.40
N SER A 76 -0.66 6.87 12.63
CA SER A 76 -0.02 7.89 13.45
C SER A 76 0.70 7.24 14.62
N ILE A 77 1.84 7.79 15.00
CA ILE A 77 2.59 7.36 16.18
C ILE A 77 2.45 8.46 17.24
N ILE A 78 1.96 8.08 18.42
CA ILE A 78 1.71 9.02 19.52
C ILE A 78 2.45 8.51 20.77
N PRO A 79 3.33 9.30 21.40
CA PRO A 79 3.83 10.59 20.93
C PRO A 79 4.71 10.44 19.67
N GLU A 80 4.87 11.55 18.93
CA GLU A 80 5.71 11.52 17.73
C GLU A 80 7.15 11.15 18.08
N PRO A 81 7.82 10.31 17.25
CA PRO A 81 9.23 10.01 17.45
C PRO A 81 10.08 11.27 17.24
N ILE A 82 11.14 11.36 18.02
CA ILE A 82 12.09 12.48 17.93
C ILE A 82 13.18 12.15 16.95
#